data_acd0435084a9225e87addcd63723aec7
#
_entry.id   acd0435084a9225e87addcd63723aec7
#
_cell.length_a   1.000
_cell.length_b   1.000
_cell.length_c   1.000
_cell.angle_alpha   90.00
_cell.angle_beta   90.00
_cell.angle_gamma   90.00
#
_symmetry.space_group_name_H-M   'P 1'
#
loop_
_entity.id
_entity.type
_entity.pdbx_description
1 polymer ?
#
loop_
_entity_poly.entity_id
_entity_poly.type
_entity_poly.pdbx_seq_one_letter_code
_entity_poly.pdbx_strand_id
1 'polypeptide(L)'
;MLHEIDARVLDAGALCEGLTRLILHAPEIAAQARPGQFIHMLVPDEGHVLRRPISLMAMDAAAGTLTLAIQPKGRGTQLLCALRAGDSVRCLGPLGTGFDGGDAKTIYFVGGGVGVAPICAAMDGFATETSRAFFGFRTARHAYGMTQAPCAVTAVSDDGSLGERALVTKPLQEAIEARRPDLIMACGPTPMLAAVQQIAREQGIACQLSLEERMGCGIGACLGCNVKAILPDGSWTYRRVCKDGPVFMAQEVALHG
;
A
#
# COMPACT_ATOMS: atom_id res chain seq x y z
N MET A 1 -18.10 8.10 -3.78
CA MET A 1 -18.65 8.98 -2.70
C MET A 1 -17.88 8.66 -1.43
N LEU A 2 -17.65 9.64 -0.54
CA LEU A 2 -16.97 9.41 0.75
C LEU A 2 -18.01 8.94 1.79
N HIS A 3 -17.72 7.84 2.49
CA HIS A 3 -18.60 7.29 3.52
C HIS A 3 -17.92 7.32 4.90
N GLU A 4 -18.67 7.67 5.92
CA GLU A 4 -18.31 7.45 7.31
C GLU A 4 -19.27 6.43 7.89
N ILE A 5 -18.75 5.29 8.33
CA ILE A 5 -19.53 4.14 8.80
C ILE A 5 -18.93 3.53 10.06
N ASP A 6 -19.76 2.88 10.86
CA ASP A 6 -19.31 1.97 11.93
C ASP A 6 -19.17 0.55 11.33
N ALA A 7 -17.96 0.20 10.92
CA ALA A 7 -17.65 -1.08 10.31
C ALA A 7 -17.50 -2.17 11.37
N ARG A 8 -18.16 -3.32 11.15
CA ARG A 8 -18.05 -4.48 12.06
C ARG A 8 -16.79 -5.28 11.74
N VAL A 9 -16.02 -5.64 12.74
CA VAL A 9 -14.90 -6.57 12.61
C VAL A 9 -15.45 -7.99 12.47
N LEU A 10 -15.21 -8.63 11.33
CA LEU A 10 -15.60 -10.01 11.05
C LEU A 10 -14.54 -11.01 11.52
N ASP A 11 -13.27 -10.65 11.35
CA ASP A 11 -12.13 -11.46 11.76
C ASP A 11 -10.94 -10.58 12.14
N ALA A 12 -10.16 -11.04 13.11
CA ALA A 12 -8.95 -10.40 13.58
C ALA A 12 -7.93 -11.45 13.99
N GLY A 13 -6.72 -11.36 13.44
CA GLY A 13 -5.67 -12.33 13.75
C GLY A 13 -4.28 -11.86 13.31
N ALA A 14 -3.26 -12.61 13.71
CA ALA A 14 -1.90 -12.36 13.21
C ALA A 14 -1.83 -12.67 11.71
N LEU A 15 -1.26 -11.75 10.93
CA LEU A 15 -0.95 -11.97 9.51
C LEU A 15 0.45 -12.57 9.38
N CYS A 16 1.41 -11.97 10.06
CA CYS A 16 2.78 -12.44 10.26
C CYS A 16 3.33 -11.78 11.54
N GLU A 17 4.60 -11.98 11.89
CA GLU A 17 5.20 -11.31 13.04
C GLU A 17 5.13 -9.79 12.89
N GLY A 18 4.53 -9.12 13.88
CA GLY A 18 4.38 -7.66 13.89
C GLY A 18 3.30 -7.08 12.98
N LEU A 19 2.44 -7.92 12.37
CA LEU A 19 1.29 -7.45 11.59
C LEU A 19 0.00 -8.16 12.03
N THR A 20 -1.06 -7.38 12.21
CA THR A 20 -2.41 -7.86 12.48
C THR A 20 -3.26 -7.71 11.22
N ARG A 21 -3.96 -8.79 10.84
CA ARG A 21 -5.02 -8.76 9.83
C ARG A 21 -6.34 -8.40 10.49
N LEU A 22 -7.07 -7.46 9.90
CA LEU A 22 -8.49 -7.22 10.20
C LEU A 22 -9.31 -7.41 8.94
N ILE A 23 -10.45 -8.10 9.06
CA ILE A 23 -11.49 -8.16 8.03
C ILE A 23 -12.69 -7.38 8.55
N LEU A 24 -13.08 -6.34 7.83
CA LEU A 24 -14.19 -5.46 8.19
C LEU A 24 -15.36 -5.68 7.24
N HIS A 25 -16.58 -5.70 7.77
CA HIS A 25 -17.81 -5.54 6.99
C HIS A 25 -18.07 -4.05 6.80
N ALA A 26 -17.92 -3.57 5.58
CA ALA A 26 -17.96 -2.15 5.20
C ALA A 26 -18.47 -2.01 3.76
N PRO A 27 -19.71 -2.46 3.47
CA PRO A 27 -20.19 -2.65 2.10
C PRO A 27 -20.21 -1.35 1.29
N GLU A 28 -20.53 -0.20 1.88
CA GLU A 28 -20.55 1.09 1.19
C GLU A 28 -19.16 1.53 0.73
N ILE A 29 -18.13 1.21 1.52
CA ILE A 29 -16.74 1.49 1.18
C ILE A 29 -16.23 0.43 0.18
N ALA A 30 -16.48 -0.86 0.44
CA ALA A 30 -16.00 -1.96 -0.40
C ALA A 30 -16.50 -1.86 -1.85
N ALA A 31 -17.76 -1.45 -2.05
CA ALA A 31 -18.35 -1.28 -3.38
C ALA A 31 -17.67 -0.22 -4.26
N GLN A 32 -16.92 0.71 -3.69
CA GLN A 32 -16.31 1.85 -4.39
C GLN A 32 -14.78 1.89 -4.26
N ALA A 33 -14.24 1.07 -3.38
CA ALA A 33 -12.80 1.04 -3.10
C ALA A 33 -12.02 0.53 -4.32
N ARG A 34 -10.81 1.07 -4.49
CA ARG A 34 -9.87 0.71 -5.56
C ARG A 34 -8.50 0.37 -4.99
N PRO A 35 -7.72 -0.49 -5.65
CA PRO A 35 -6.34 -0.77 -5.25
C PRO A 35 -5.51 0.49 -5.04
N GLY A 36 -4.73 0.53 -3.96
CA GLY A 36 -3.90 1.68 -3.61
C GLY A 36 -4.60 2.74 -2.75
N GLN A 37 -5.93 2.70 -2.59
CA GLN A 37 -6.66 3.54 -1.66
C GLN A 37 -6.51 3.05 -0.21
N PHE A 38 -6.94 3.88 0.74
CA PHE A 38 -6.90 3.61 2.17
C PHE A 38 -8.23 4.00 2.84
N ILE A 39 -8.39 3.57 4.09
CA ILE A 39 -9.44 4.07 4.99
C ILE A 39 -8.79 4.77 6.19
N HIS A 40 -9.54 5.68 6.80
CA HIS A 40 -9.11 6.43 7.97
C HIS A 40 -9.89 5.95 9.21
N MET A 41 -9.26 5.11 10.03
CA MET A 41 -9.89 4.45 11.18
C MET A 41 -9.84 5.33 12.41
N LEU A 42 -10.96 5.50 13.10
CA LEU A 42 -11.01 6.15 14.42
C LEU A 42 -10.45 5.18 15.47
N VAL A 43 -9.50 5.68 16.26
CA VAL A 43 -8.96 4.87 17.35
C VAL A 43 -10.02 4.71 18.45
N PRO A 44 -10.29 3.50 18.95
CA PRO A 44 -11.33 3.27 19.95
C PRO A 44 -10.86 3.66 21.37
N ASP A 45 -10.51 4.93 21.55
CA ASP A 45 -10.04 5.52 22.80
C ASP A 45 -10.28 7.05 22.77
N GLU A 46 -10.97 7.58 23.77
CA GLU A 46 -11.32 9.00 23.87
C GLU A 46 -10.10 9.95 23.89
N GLY A 47 -8.95 9.46 24.31
CA GLY A 47 -7.69 10.22 24.27
C GLY A 47 -7.07 10.38 22.89
N HIS A 48 -7.60 9.70 21.85
CA HIS A 48 -7.05 9.70 20.49
C HIS A 48 -8.02 10.38 19.49
N VAL A 49 -7.86 11.68 19.29
CA VAL A 49 -8.69 12.46 18.36
C VAL A 49 -8.34 12.24 16.88
N LEU A 50 -7.09 11.86 16.58
CA LEU A 50 -6.66 11.63 15.20
C LEU A 50 -6.93 10.18 14.77
N ARG A 51 -7.49 10.02 13.59
CA ARG A 51 -7.66 8.72 12.93
C ARG A 51 -6.32 8.16 12.43
N ARG A 52 -6.31 6.90 12.05
CA ARG A 52 -5.15 6.23 11.46
C ARG A 52 -5.44 5.83 10.01
N PRO A 53 -4.61 6.28 9.05
CA PRO A 53 -4.71 5.82 7.67
C PRO A 53 -4.21 4.39 7.58
N ILE A 54 -5.04 3.51 7.04
CA ILE A 54 -4.71 2.09 6.83
C ILE A 54 -5.02 1.74 5.38
N SER A 55 -4.00 1.32 4.65
CA SER A 55 -4.13 0.89 3.25
C SER A 55 -4.99 -0.37 3.13
N LEU A 56 -5.73 -0.47 2.04
CA LEU A 56 -6.52 -1.65 1.70
C LEU A 56 -5.60 -2.75 1.16
N MET A 57 -5.68 -3.94 1.74
CA MET A 57 -4.95 -5.14 1.29
C MET A 57 -5.79 -5.96 0.32
N ALA A 58 -7.11 -6.06 0.56
CA ALA A 58 -8.06 -6.67 -0.34
C ALA A 58 -9.44 -6.02 -0.16
N MET A 59 -10.27 -6.09 -1.19
CA MET A 59 -11.63 -5.56 -1.23
C MET A 59 -12.51 -6.57 -1.94
N ASP A 60 -13.63 -6.94 -1.31
CA ASP A 60 -14.67 -7.77 -1.92
C ASP A 60 -15.98 -7.00 -1.91
N ALA A 61 -16.35 -6.45 -3.06
CA ALA A 61 -17.59 -5.67 -3.22
C ALA A 61 -18.85 -6.54 -3.07
N ALA A 62 -18.77 -7.82 -3.44
CA ALA A 62 -19.92 -8.74 -3.34
C ALA A 62 -20.18 -9.17 -1.89
N ALA A 63 -19.12 -9.47 -1.15
CA ALA A 63 -19.21 -9.77 0.28
C ALA A 63 -19.31 -8.51 1.16
N GLY A 64 -19.06 -7.32 0.61
CA GLY A 64 -19.02 -6.05 1.34
C GLY A 64 -17.87 -5.98 2.34
N THR A 65 -16.72 -6.59 2.03
CA THR A 65 -15.61 -6.70 2.99
C THR A 65 -14.34 -5.97 2.55
N LEU A 66 -13.60 -5.52 3.56
CA LEU A 66 -12.27 -4.94 3.42
C LEU A 66 -11.29 -5.75 4.27
N THR A 67 -10.15 -6.13 3.69
CA THR A 67 -9.03 -6.73 4.43
C THR A 67 -7.92 -5.70 4.61
N LEU A 68 -7.43 -5.60 5.84
CA LEU A 68 -6.40 -4.65 6.26
C LEU A 68 -5.22 -5.39 6.88
N ALA A 69 -4.01 -4.85 6.67
CA ALA A 69 -2.81 -5.23 7.41
C ALA A 69 -2.34 -4.04 8.25
N ILE A 70 -2.29 -4.20 9.57
CA ILE A 70 -1.99 -3.12 10.51
C ILE A 70 -0.70 -3.44 11.27
N GLN A 71 0.27 -2.53 11.18
CA GLN A 71 1.49 -2.60 11.98
C GLN A 71 1.34 -1.78 13.27
N PRO A 72 1.58 -2.36 14.46
CA PRO A 72 1.48 -1.66 15.74
C PRO A 72 2.68 -0.74 15.98
N LYS A 73 2.78 0.37 15.23
CA LYS A 73 3.87 1.37 15.34
C LYS A 73 3.76 2.28 16.57
N GLY A 74 2.56 2.48 17.10
CA GLY A 74 2.30 3.35 18.23
C GLY A 74 0.97 3.03 18.89
N ARG A 75 0.62 3.71 20.01
CA ARG A 75 -0.56 3.38 20.82
C ARG A 75 -1.86 3.27 20.01
N GLY A 76 -2.12 4.21 19.08
CA GLY A 76 -3.36 4.15 18.28
C GLY A 76 -3.44 2.90 17.40
N THR A 77 -2.35 2.50 16.72
CA THR A 77 -2.32 1.27 15.93
C THR A 77 -2.29 0.02 16.81
N GLN A 78 -1.71 0.06 18.01
CA GLN A 78 -1.80 -1.03 18.99
C GLN A 78 -3.25 -1.28 19.42
N LEU A 79 -4.03 -0.22 19.67
CA LEU A 79 -5.44 -0.33 20.01
C LEU A 79 -6.26 -0.89 18.85
N LEU A 80 -5.99 -0.48 17.60
CA LEU A 80 -6.64 -1.06 16.42
C LEU A 80 -6.27 -2.54 16.25
N CYS A 81 -5.04 -2.95 16.51
CA CYS A 81 -4.61 -4.34 16.49
C CYS A 81 -5.24 -5.19 17.64
N ALA A 82 -5.75 -4.56 18.69
CA ALA A 82 -6.42 -5.24 19.79
C ALA A 82 -7.90 -5.56 19.52
N LEU A 83 -8.49 -5.04 18.45
CA LEU A 83 -9.86 -5.33 18.04
C LEU A 83 -10.05 -6.83 17.79
N ARG A 84 -11.28 -7.31 18.05
CA ARG A 84 -11.68 -8.72 17.92
C ARG A 84 -12.92 -8.84 17.03
N ALA A 85 -13.15 -10.03 16.52
CA ALA A 85 -14.39 -10.34 15.81
C ALA A 85 -15.60 -9.99 16.69
N GLY A 86 -16.56 -9.26 16.11
CA GLY A 86 -17.75 -8.72 16.78
C GLY A 86 -17.62 -7.25 17.22
N ASP A 87 -16.41 -6.72 17.37
CA ASP A 87 -16.20 -5.29 17.64
C ASP A 87 -16.66 -4.43 16.47
N SER A 88 -16.86 -3.13 16.74
CA SER A 88 -17.11 -2.11 15.72
C SER A 88 -16.05 -1.03 15.76
N VAL A 89 -15.70 -0.50 14.59
CA VAL A 89 -14.75 0.59 14.45
C VAL A 89 -15.23 1.60 13.42
N ARG A 90 -15.18 2.87 13.76
CA ARG A 90 -15.60 3.93 12.84
C ARG A 90 -14.55 4.18 11.77
N CYS A 91 -14.96 4.06 10.52
CA CYS A 91 -14.12 4.19 9.34
C CYS A 91 -14.62 5.29 8.42
N LEU A 92 -13.70 6.06 7.87
CA LEU A 92 -13.93 7.04 6.81
C LEU A 92 -13.22 6.56 5.55
N GLY A 93 -13.94 6.44 4.43
CA GLY A 93 -13.36 5.95 3.18
C GLY A 93 -14.36 5.75 2.05
N PRO A 94 -13.91 5.25 0.87
CA PRO A 94 -12.49 5.09 0.52
C PRO A 94 -11.83 6.45 0.30
N LEU A 95 -10.52 6.55 0.57
CA LEU A 95 -9.76 7.80 0.52
C LEU A 95 -8.59 7.71 -0.45
N GLY A 96 -8.23 8.86 -1.02
CA GLY A 96 -7.11 9.02 -1.94
C GLY A 96 -7.35 8.46 -3.34
N THR A 97 -6.33 8.61 -4.19
CA THR A 97 -6.28 8.05 -5.55
C THR A 97 -5.59 6.69 -5.52
N GLY A 98 -6.12 5.73 -6.25
CA GLY A 98 -5.56 4.38 -6.34
C GLY A 98 -4.55 4.22 -7.46
N PHE A 99 -4.02 3.00 -7.57
CA PHE A 99 -3.26 2.57 -8.75
C PHE A 99 -4.15 2.53 -9.99
N ASP A 100 -3.52 2.73 -11.14
CA ASP A 100 -4.16 2.62 -12.45
C ASP A 100 -3.29 1.76 -13.38
N GLY A 101 -3.82 0.62 -13.82
CA GLY A 101 -3.14 -0.29 -14.73
C GLY A 101 -3.12 0.20 -16.18
N GLY A 102 -4.04 1.09 -16.55
CA GLY A 102 -4.19 1.53 -17.93
C GLY A 102 -4.24 0.35 -18.91
N ASP A 103 -3.50 0.47 -20.01
CA ASP A 103 -3.35 -0.57 -21.04
C ASP A 103 -2.11 -1.47 -20.83
N ALA A 104 -1.46 -1.40 -19.65
CA ALA A 104 -0.26 -2.17 -19.37
C ALA A 104 -0.53 -3.68 -19.41
N LYS A 105 0.24 -4.42 -20.21
CA LYS A 105 0.14 -5.87 -20.36
C LYS A 105 1.08 -6.63 -19.42
N THR A 106 2.19 -6.01 -19.06
CA THR A 106 3.17 -6.57 -18.14
C THR A 106 3.40 -5.58 -17.02
N ILE A 107 2.97 -5.92 -15.80
CA ILE A 107 3.12 -5.08 -14.63
C ILE A 107 4.05 -5.76 -13.63
N TYR A 108 5.05 -5.01 -13.13
CA TYR A 108 5.89 -5.45 -12.03
C TYR A 108 5.44 -4.78 -10.73
N PHE A 109 5.06 -5.60 -9.76
CA PHE A 109 4.58 -5.17 -8.45
C PHE A 109 5.73 -5.25 -7.45
N VAL A 110 6.02 -4.16 -6.73
CA VAL A 110 7.14 -4.10 -5.79
C VAL A 110 6.64 -3.72 -4.41
N GLY A 111 6.78 -4.60 -3.44
CA GLY A 111 6.32 -4.40 -2.07
C GLY A 111 7.43 -4.52 -1.03
N GLY A 112 7.46 -3.61 -0.06
CA GLY A 112 8.40 -3.67 1.07
C GLY A 112 7.72 -3.58 2.43
N GLY A 113 7.95 -4.58 3.30
CA GLY A 113 7.35 -4.63 4.63
C GLY A 113 5.83 -4.50 4.60
N VAL A 114 5.25 -3.56 5.36
CA VAL A 114 3.79 -3.33 5.37
C VAL A 114 3.25 -2.85 4.03
N GLY A 115 4.09 -2.26 3.16
CA GLY A 115 3.70 -1.82 1.82
C GLY A 115 3.33 -2.98 0.86
N VAL A 116 3.59 -4.22 1.24
CA VAL A 116 3.08 -5.39 0.50
C VAL A 116 1.54 -5.42 0.52
N ALA A 117 0.89 -4.90 1.56
CA ALA A 117 -0.58 -4.90 1.66
C ALA A 117 -1.28 -4.19 0.48
N PRO A 118 -1.02 -2.89 0.19
CA PRO A 118 -1.62 -2.25 -0.97
C PRO A 118 -1.15 -2.83 -2.31
N ILE A 119 0.00 -3.48 -2.35
CA ILE A 119 0.48 -4.21 -3.54
C ILE A 119 -0.31 -5.50 -3.76
N CYS A 120 -0.73 -6.22 -2.70
CA CYS A 120 -1.67 -7.34 -2.84
C CYS A 120 -2.97 -6.89 -3.53
N ALA A 121 -3.56 -5.78 -3.07
CA ALA A 121 -4.75 -5.22 -3.72
C ALA A 121 -4.49 -4.83 -5.18
N ALA A 122 -3.32 -4.27 -5.50
CA ALA A 122 -2.95 -3.93 -6.87
C ALA A 122 -2.78 -5.17 -7.74
N MET A 123 -2.18 -6.25 -7.23
CA MET A 123 -2.07 -7.53 -7.95
C MET A 123 -3.45 -8.12 -8.26
N ASP A 124 -4.36 -8.15 -7.27
CA ASP A 124 -5.72 -8.66 -7.46
C ASP A 124 -6.50 -7.88 -8.54
N GLY A 125 -6.24 -6.58 -8.65
CA GLY A 125 -6.90 -5.69 -9.61
C GLY A 125 -6.30 -5.66 -11.01
N PHE A 126 -4.98 -5.90 -11.14
CA PHE A 126 -4.24 -5.57 -12.38
C PHE A 126 -3.26 -6.65 -12.87
N ALA A 127 -3.05 -7.75 -12.13
CA ALA A 127 -2.10 -8.77 -12.58
C ALA A 127 -2.57 -9.44 -13.86
N THR A 128 -1.61 -9.70 -14.74
CA THR A 128 -1.78 -10.45 -15.98
C THR A 128 -0.87 -11.68 -15.95
N GLU A 129 -0.98 -12.58 -16.93
CA GLU A 129 -0.14 -13.78 -17.04
C GLU A 129 1.37 -13.47 -17.10
N THR A 130 1.73 -12.28 -17.55
CA THR A 130 3.13 -11.86 -17.69
C THR A 130 3.61 -10.96 -16.57
N SER A 131 2.74 -10.62 -15.62
CA SER A 131 3.08 -9.83 -14.45
C SER A 131 3.93 -10.62 -13.46
N ARG A 132 4.74 -9.92 -12.67
CA ARG A 132 5.57 -10.48 -11.59
C ARG A 132 5.53 -9.59 -10.37
N ALA A 133 5.67 -10.17 -9.19
CA ALA A 133 5.77 -9.44 -7.94
C ALA A 133 7.13 -9.67 -7.26
N PHE A 134 7.65 -8.63 -6.60
CA PHE A 134 8.92 -8.62 -5.89
C PHE A 134 8.67 -8.10 -4.48
N PHE A 135 8.92 -8.92 -3.47
CA PHE A 135 8.67 -8.56 -2.08
C PHE A 135 9.96 -8.57 -1.27
N GLY A 136 10.17 -7.50 -0.51
CA GLY A 136 11.29 -7.36 0.41
C GLY A 136 10.83 -7.33 1.86
N PHE A 137 11.46 -8.15 2.71
CA PHE A 137 11.18 -8.25 4.13
C PHE A 137 12.47 -8.20 4.94
N ARG A 138 12.38 -7.87 6.23
CA ARG A 138 13.54 -7.98 7.13
C ARG A 138 13.96 -9.42 7.35
N THR A 139 12.98 -10.30 7.60
CA THR A 139 13.17 -11.73 7.87
C THR A 139 11.97 -12.53 7.33
N ALA A 140 12.10 -13.84 7.21
CA ALA A 140 11.00 -14.74 6.82
C ALA A 140 9.77 -14.63 7.75
N ARG A 141 9.96 -14.28 9.02
CA ARG A 141 8.85 -14.15 9.99
C ARG A 141 7.92 -12.98 9.67
N HIS A 142 8.41 -11.98 8.94
CA HIS A 142 7.63 -10.81 8.51
C HIS A 142 6.98 -11.00 7.14
N ALA A 143 7.17 -12.17 6.50
CA ALA A 143 6.71 -12.41 5.15
C ALA A 143 5.22 -12.75 5.09
N TYR A 144 4.52 -12.18 4.09
CA TYR A 144 3.12 -12.43 3.81
C TYR A 144 2.78 -12.06 2.35
N GLY A 145 1.55 -12.34 1.91
CA GLY A 145 1.03 -11.89 0.60
C GLY A 145 1.47 -12.74 -0.60
N MET A 146 2.16 -13.87 -0.36
CA MET A 146 2.70 -14.72 -1.44
C MET A 146 1.79 -15.88 -1.83
N THR A 147 1.06 -16.44 -0.85
CA THR A 147 0.39 -17.76 -1.00
C THR A 147 -0.77 -17.75 -2.00
N GLN A 148 -1.45 -16.62 -2.15
CA GLN A 148 -2.61 -16.46 -3.05
C GLN A 148 -2.36 -15.39 -4.12
N ALA A 149 -1.09 -15.12 -4.43
CA ALA A 149 -0.73 -14.12 -5.44
C ALA A 149 -1.20 -14.55 -6.83
N PRO A 150 -1.83 -13.68 -7.61
CA PRO A 150 -2.32 -13.99 -8.95
C PRO A 150 -1.20 -14.05 -10.01
N CYS A 151 0.04 -13.75 -9.63
CA CYS A 151 1.22 -13.82 -10.49
C CYS A 151 2.43 -14.38 -9.73
N ALA A 152 3.51 -14.67 -10.44
CA ALA A 152 4.75 -15.18 -9.86
C ALA A 152 5.38 -14.17 -8.88
N VAL A 153 5.71 -14.61 -7.67
CA VAL A 153 6.33 -13.78 -6.62
C VAL A 153 7.77 -14.21 -6.37
N THR A 154 8.67 -13.25 -6.42
CA THR A 154 10.05 -13.39 -5.91
C THR A 154 10.16 -12.64 -4.60
N ALA A 155 10.51 -13.31 -3.52
CA ALA A 155 10.67 -12.71 -2.21
C ALA A 155 12.11 -12.84 -1.71
N VAL A 156 12.61 -11.77 -1.10
CA VAL A 156 13.94 -11.67 -0.50
C VAL A 156 13.88 -11.12 0.91
N SER A 157 14.92 -11.38 1.71
CA SER A 157 15.01 -10.81 3.05
C SER A 157 16.40 -10.25 3.34
N ASP A 158 16.45 -9.24 4.22
CA ASP A 158 17.70 -8.57 4.62
C ASP A 158 18.67 -9.53 5.31
N ASP A 159 18.14 -10.54 6.02
CA ASP A 159 18.93 -11.54 6.74
C ASP A 159 19.19 -12.85 5.98
N GLY A 160 18.55 -13.02 4.80
CA GLY A 160 18.65 -14.25 3.99
C GLY A 160 17.80 -15.42 4.49
N SER A 161 16.92 -15.22 5.48
CA SER A 161 16.03 -16.27 5.98
C SER A 161 14.85 -16.58 5.04
N LEU A 162 14.60 -15.71 4.06
CA LEU A 162 13.62 -15.89 2.98
C LEU A 162 14.27 -15.58 1.64
N GLY A 163 14.42 -16.59 0.80
CA GLY A 163 15.06 -16.45 -0.51
C GLY A 163 16.53 -16.01 -0.42
N GLU A 164 16.93 -15.07 -1.26
CA GLU A 164 18.26 -14.51 -1.24
C GLU A 164 18.40 -13.39 -0.19
N ARG A 165 19.60 -13.26 0.41
CA ARG A 165 19.97 -12.09 1.20
C ARG A 165 20.24 -10.92 0.27
N ALA A 166 19.20 -10.13 0.00
CA ALA A 166 19.27 -9.03 -0.95
C ALA A 166 18.21 -7.95 -0.63
N LEU A 167 18.41 -6.76 -1.19
CA LEU A 167 17.34 -5.79 -1.31
C LEU A 167 16.41 -6.19 -2.48
N VAL A 168 15.13 -5.85 -2.38
CA VAL A 168 14.12 -6.18 -3.40
C VAL A 168 14.41 -5.59 -4.78
N THR A 169 15.23 -4.55 -4.85
CA THR A 169 15.69 -3.93 -6.11
C THR A 169 16.58 -4.84 -6.93
N LYS A 170 17.32 -5.79 -6.32
CA LYS A 170 18.16 -6.73 -7.06
C LYS A 170 17.32 -7.65 -7.96
N PRO A 171 16.41 -8.49 -7.45
CA PRO A 171 15.58 -9.33 -8.31
C PRO A 171 14.68 -8.54 -9.26
N LEU A 172 14.29 -7.29 -8.91
CA LEU A 172 13.59 -6.41 -9.81
C LEU A 172 14.44 -6.05 -11.05
N GLN A 173 15.71 -5.65 -10.86
CA GLN A 173 16.63 -5.32 -11.96
C GLN A 173 16.90 -6.52 -12.85
N GLU A 174 17.21 -7.68 -12.28
CA GLU A 174 17.41 -8.93 -13.02
C GLU A 174 16.18 -9.31 -13.87
N ALA A 175 14.99 -9.11 -13.33
CA ALA A 175 13.76 -9.36 -14.06
C ALA A 175 13.52 -8.36 -15.20
N ILE A 176 13.87 -7.07 -15.01
CA ILE A 176 13.78 -6.02 -16.04
C ILE A 176 14.74 -6.32 -17.19
N GLU A 177 15.97 -6.77 -16.90
CA GLU A 177 16.95 -7.18 -17.91
C GLU A 177 16.44 -8.36 -18.75
N ALA A 178 15.78 -9.33 -18.10
CA ALA A 178 15.20 -10.48 -18.79
C ALA A 178 13.95 -10.13 -19.59
N ARG A 179 13.09 -9.26 -19.07
CA ARG A 179 11.87 -8.79 -19.69
C ARG A 179 11.45 -7.44 -19.11
N ARG A 180 11.45 -6.42 -19.94
CA ARG A 180 10.99 -5.07 -19.54
C ARG A 180 9.47 -5.04 -19.32
N PRO A 181 8.96 -4.55 -18.16
CA PRO A 181 7.54 -4.34 -17.95
C PRO A 181 7.06 -3.05 -18.61
N ASP A 182 5.75 -2.92 -18.81
CA ASP A 182 5.10 -1.70 -19.25
C ASP A 182 4.95 -0.70 -18.08
N LEU A 183 4.74 -1.22 -16.88
CA LEU A 183 4.47 -0.44 -15.67
C LEU A 183 5.09 -1.11 -14.43
N ILE A 184 5.59 -0.29 -13.52
CA ILE A 184 5.96 -0.70 -12.16
C ILE A 184 4.97 -0.05 -11.18
N MET A 185 4.41 -0.84 -10.26
CA MET A 185 3.62 -0.36 -9.12
C MET A 185 4.35 -0.69 -7.83
N ALA A 186 4.67 0.31 -7.01
CA ALA A 186 5.47 0.08 -5.81
C ALA A 186 4.88 0.74 -4.57
N CYS A 187 5.05 0.05 -3.41
CA CYS A 187 4.75 0.57 -2.09
C CYS A 187 5.71 -0.02 -1.04
N GLY A 188 6.24 0.84 -0.16
CA GLY A 188 7.16 0.42 0.89
C GLY A 188 7.93 1.59 1.50
N PRO A 189 9.03 1.31 2.22
CA PRO A 189 9.87 2.34 2.82
C PRO A 189 10.41 3.34 1.79
N THR A 190 10.53 4.61 2.18
CA THR A 190 11.02 5.70 1.30
C THR A 190 12.33 5.37 0.58
N PRO A 191 13.38 4.79 1.25
CA PRO A 191 14.60 4.42 0.53
C PRO A 191 14.38 3.38 -0.57
N MET A 192 13.47 2.40 -0.35
CA MET A 192 13.12 1.42 -1.37
C MET A 192 12.40 2.10 -2.55
N LEU A 193 11.43 2.98 -2.28
CA LEU A 193 10.71 3.70 -3.30
C LEU A 193 11.64 4.61 -4.14
N ALA A 194 12.60 5.28 -3.48
CA ALA A 194 13.60 6.10 -4.17
C ALA A 194 14.48 5.26 -5.11
N ALA A 195 14.90 4.06 -4.67
CA ALA A 195 15.66 3.14 -5.50
C ALA A 195 14.84 2.60 -6.69
N VAL A 196 13.56 2.24 -6.47
CA VAL A 196 12.65 1.81 -7.55
C VAL A 196 12.41 2.96 -8.54
N GLN A 197 12.21 4.20 -8.04
CA GLN A 197 12.08 5.40 -8.87
C GLN A 197 13.29 5.61 -9.77
N GLN A 198 14.49 5.45 -9.21
CA GLN A 198 15.75 5.58 -9.96
C GLN A 198 15.84 4.52 -11.06
N ILE A 199 15.59 3.25 -10.75
CA ILE A 199 15.59 2.14 -11.72
C ILE A 199 14.59 2.41 -12.85
N ALA A 200 13.35 2.77 -12.50
CA ALA A 200 12.31 3.06 -13.49
C ALA A 200 12.71 4.21 -14.42
N ARG A 201 13.31 5.28 -13.87
CA ARG A 201 13.79 6.44 -14.64
C ARG A 201 14.91 6.06 -15.60
N GLU A 202 15.92 5.31 -15.13
CA GLU A 202 17.07 4.90 -15.94
C GLU A 202 16.66 3.97 -17.08
N GLN A 203 15.66 3.13 -16.81
CA GLN A 203 15.13 2.19 -17.80
C GLN A 203 13.99 2.80 -18.66
N GLY A 204 13.54 4.03 -18.39
CA GLY A 204 12.43 4.67 -19.10
C GLY A 204 11.09 3.91 -18.93
N ILE A 205 10.85 3.29 -17.77
CA ILE A 205 9.64 2.52 -17.47
C ILE A 205 8.67 3.40 -16.71
N ALA A 206 7.37 3.36 -17.07
CA ALA A 206 6.32 4.00 -16.28
C ALA A 206 6.28 3.41 -14.87
N CYS A 207 6.16 4.26 -13.86
CA CYS A 207 6.19 3.81 -12.47
C CYS A 207 5.22 4.60 -11.61
N GLN A 208 4.41 3.89 -10.81
CA GLN A 208 3.50 4.44 -9.82
C GLN A 208 4.00 4.07 -8.42
N LEU A 209 4.07 5.07 -7.54
CA LEU A 209 4.54 4.94 -6.17
C LEU A 209 3.43 5.30 -5.21
N SER A 210 3.09 4.38 -4.30
CA SER A 210 2.19 4.65 -3.18
C SER A 210 3.00 5.14 -1.99
N LEU A 211 2.76 6.39 -1.59
CA LEU A 211 3.50 7.09 -0.53
C LEU A 211 2.77 7.01 0.80
N GLU A 212 3.54 6.97 1.89
CA GLU A 212 3.04 7.07 3.26
C GLU A 212 3.45 8.41 3.85
N GLU A 213 2.47 9.11 4.48
CA GLU A 213 2.71 10.32 5.25
C GLU A 213 1.86 10.36 6.52
N ARG A 214 2.29 11.17 7.49
CA ARG A 214 1.49 11.43 8.69
C ARG A 214 0.24 12.22 8.31
N MET A 215 -0.92 11.69 8.68
CA MET A 215 -2.20 12.30 8.33
C MET A 215 -2.95 12.81 9.57
N GLY A 216 -3.47 14.03 9.46
CA GLY A 216 -4.44 14.57 10.43
C GLY A 216 -5.86 14.31 9.96
N CYS A 217 -6.35 15.04 8.95
CA CYS A 217 -7.74 14.97 8.50
C CYS A 217 -8.06 13.84 7.52
N GLY A 218 -7.09 13.37 6.71
CA GLY A 218 -7.29 12.34 5.67
C GLY A 218 -8.06 12.79 4.41
N ILE A 219 -8.56 14.02 4.37
CA ILE A 219 -9.43 14.54 3.29
C ILE A 219 -8.88 15.78 2.57
N GLY A 220 -7.60 16.12 2.83
CA GLY A 220 -6.92 17.24 2.17
C GLY A 220 -7.13 18.63 2.78
N ALA A 221 -7.81 18.76 3.93
CA ALA A 221 -8.11 20.06 4.53
C ALA A 221 -6.98 20.66 5.37
N CYS A 222 -6.24 19.81 6.14
CA CYS A 222 -5.26 20.28 7.14
C CYS A 222 -3.85 20.52 6.60
N LEU A 223 -3.55 20.14 5.36
CA LEU A 223 -2.23 20.23 4.71
C LEU A 223 -1.07 19.51 5.45
N GLY A 224 -1.38 18.58 6.38
CA GLY A 224 -0.38 17.91 7.21
C GLY A 224 0.40 16.79 6.50
N CYS A 225 -0.11 16.26 5.38
CA CYS A 225 0.49 15.12 4.65
C CYS A 225 1.09 15.55 3.31
N ASN A 226 1.80 16.69 3.31
CA ASN A 226 2.37 17.24 2.08
C ASN A 226 3.64 16.50 1.66
N VAL A 227 3.74 16.22 0.34
CA VAL A 227 4.97 15.80 -0.33
C VAL A 227 5.35 16.82 -1.39
N LYS A 228 6.66 16.94 -1.67
CA LYS A 228 7.17 17.78 -2.74
C LYS A 228 6.87 17.12 -4.08
N ALA A 229 6.10 17.79 -4.92
CA ALA A 229 5.77 17.35 -6.27
C ALA A 229 6.52 18.19 -7.31
N ILE A 230 6.97 17.55 -8.38
CA ILE A 230 7.64 18.17 -9.52
C ILE A 230 6.60 18.37 -10.62
N LEU A 231 6.53 19.57 -11.15
CA LEU A 231 5.64 19.93 -12.25
C LEU A 231 6.31 19.71 -13.62
N PRO A 232 5.54 19.61 -14.72
CA PRO A 232 6.09 19.36 -16.05
C PRO A 232 7.10 20.43 -16.54
N ASP A 233 7.02 21.65 -16.03
CA ASP A 233 7.95 22.75 -16.32
C ASP A 233 9.23 22.73 -15.47
N GLY A 234 9.39 21.71 -14.61
CA GLY A 234 10.51 21.55 -13.69
C GLY A 234 10.39 22.35 -12.39
N SER A 235 9.37 23.17 -12.24
CA SER A 235 9.05 23.82 -10.98
C SER A 235 8.48 22.80 -9.98
N TRP A 236 8.25 23.21 -8.74
CA TRP A 236 7.73 22.30 -7.72
C TRP A 236 6.56 22.93 -6.94
N THR A 237 5.74 22.08 -6.39
CA THR A 237 4.63 22.44 -5.49
C THR A 237 4.48 21.40 -4.39
N TYR A 238 3.57 21.64 -3.46
CA TYR A 238 3.14 20.61 -2.49
C TYR A 238 1.86 19.92 -2.96
N ARG A 239 1.84 18.59 -2.87
CA ARG A 239 0.63 17.77 -3.03
C ARG A 239 0.35 17.00 -1.74
N ARG A 240 -0.91 16.75 -1.46
CA ARG A 240 -1.38 16.07 -0.25
C ARG A 240 -1.54 14.59 -0.52
N VAL A 241 -0.80 13.76 0.21
CA VAL A 241 -0.87 12.30 0.05
C VAL A 241 -2.29 11.76 0.25
N CYS A 242 -3.07 12.33 1.18
CA CYS A 242 -4.42 11.86 1.46
C CYS A 242 -5.47 12.20 0.40
N LYS A 243 -5.23 13.19 -0.46
CA LYS A 243 -6.20 13.67 -1.45
C LYS A 243 -5.70 13.55 -2.89
N ASP A 244 -4.46 14.02 -3.11
CA ASP A 244 -3.84 14.08 -4.44
C ASP A 244 -3.11 12.76 -4.76
N GLY A 245 -2.81 11.94 -3.74
CA GLY A 245 -2.28 10.57 -3.74
C GLY A 245 -3.22 9.62 -2.96
N PRO A 246 -2.73 8.51 -2.36
CA PRO A 246 -1.33 8.20 -2.07
C PRO A 246 -0.49 7.75 -3.26
N VAL A 247 -1.13 7.34 -4.36
CA VAL A 247 -0.44 6.90 -5.56
C VAL A 247 -0.13 8.09 -6.46
N PHE A 248 1.15 8.21 -6.82
CA PHE A 248 1.68 9.24 -7.72
C PHE A 248 2.50 8.58 -8.83
N MET A 249 2.57 9.22 -10.00
CA MET A 249 3.58 8.87 -10.97
C MET A 249 4.97 9.20 -10.42
N ALA A 250 5.92 8.30 -10.60
CA ALA A 250 7.26 8.44 -10.01
C ALA A 250 7.97 9.74 -10.40
N GLN A 251 7.77 10.24 -11.62
CA GLN A 251 8.34 11.51 -12.08
C GLN A 251 7.71 12.75 -11.43
N GLU A 252 6.53 12.60 -10.78
CA GLU A 252 5.82 13.73 -10.17
C GLU A 252 6.24 13.99 -8.72
N VAL A 253 7.04 13.14 -8.11
CA VAL A 253 7.41 13.24 -6.70
C VAL A 253 8.92 13.26 -6.50
N ALA A 254 9.40 14.13 -5.60
CA ALA A 254 10.78 14.16 -5.18
C ALA A 254 10.95 13.33 -3.91
N LEU A 255 11.47 12.09 -4.05
CA LEU A 255 11.87 11.27 -2.92
C LEU A 255 13.33 11.56 -2.59
N HIS A 256 13.59 11.99 -1.37
CA HIS A 256 14.94 12.10 -0.84
C HIS A 256 15.22 10.82 -0.03
N GLY A 257 16.12 10.00 -0.54
CA GLY A 257 16.60 8.81 0.15
C GLY A 257 17.59 9.16 1.26
#